data_41126f448d3a2e2163b29af125c18cd0
#
_entry.id   41126f448d3a2e2163b29af125c18cd0
#
_cell.length_a   1.000
_cell.length_b   1.000
_cell.length_c   1.000
_cell.angle_alpha   90.00
_cell.angle_beta   90.00
_cell.angle_gamma   90.00
#
_symmetry.space_group_name_H-M   'P 1'
#
loop_
_entity.id
_entity.type
_entity.pdbx_description
1 polymer ?
#
loop_
_entity_poly.entity_id
_entity_poly.type
_entity_poly.pdbx_seq_one_letter_code
_entity_poly.pdbx_strand_id
1 'polypeptide(L)'
;FIGGAANWILNGHTEEEYKGLAKFIEFMGSPEMDLYYHNMTGYAAVTKGGIELAETINFYRASPYHKAVGDQLGLEGSTIPGGYRAGNWPQIREVIYENVEPMLNGDITVEKALSNMDKGAAKLLKQFAKTL
;
A
#
# COMPACT_ATOMS: atom_id res chain seq x y z
N PHE A 1 -0.17 8.63 2.86
CA PHE A 1 -0.69 7.75 3.93
C PHE A 1 -0.32 6.31 3.63
N ILE A 2 0.00 5.55 4.67
CA ILE A 2 0.31 4.13 4.54
C ILE A 2 -1.01 3.37 4.43
N GLY A 3 -1.17 2.64 3.32
CA GLY A 3 -2.16 1.58 3.18
C GLY A 3 -1.43 0.26 3.03
N GLY A 4 -2.07 -0.84 3.38
CA GLY A 4 -1.44 -2.14 3.25
C GLY A 4 -2.21 -3.25 3.93
N ALA A 5 -1.51 -4.36 4.10
CA ALA A 5 -2.01 -5.54 4.79
C ALA A 5 -1.07 -5.90 5.95
N ALA A 6 -1.56 -6.66 6.89
CA ALA A 6 -0.80 -7.19 8.01
C ALA A 6 -1.10 -8.67 8.20
N ASN A 7 -0.11 -9.41 8.65
CA ASN A 7 -0.29 -10.79 9.08
C ASN A 7 -0.82 -10.80 10.52
N TRP A 8 -1.90 -11.53 10.76
CA TRP A 8 -2.51 -11.69 12.06
C TRP A 8 -2.40 -13.13 12.52
N ILE A 9 -1.92 -13.32 13.74
CA ILE A 9 -1.90 -14.64 14.37
C ILE A 9 -3.22 -14.80 15.13
N LEU A 10 -3.97 -15.83 14.77
CA LEU A 10 -5.23 -16.17 15.44
C LEU A 10 -4.97 -16.82 16.80
N ASN A 11 -5.92 -16.68 17.71
CA ASN A 11 -5.89 -17.37 18.99
C ASN A 11 -6.33 -18.84 18.85
N GLY A 12 -5.99 -19.68 19.82
CA GLY A 12 -6.45 -21.06 19.91
C GLY A 12 -5.46 -22.11 19.39
N HIS A 13 -4.23 -21.71 19.10
CA HIS A 13 -3.16 -22.63 18.73
C HIS A 13 -2.43 -23.22 19.95
N THR A 14 -1.79 -24.36 19.75
CA THR A 14 -0.90 -24.95 20.75
C THR A 14 0.38 -24.13 20.89
N GLU A 15 1.11 -24.31 21.98
CA GLU A 15 2.39 -23.63 22.19
C GLU A 15 3.42 -23.95 21.11
N GLU A 16 3.43 -25.18 20.59
CA GLU A 16 4.31 -25.61 19.49
C GLU A 16 3.96 -24.91 18.17
N GLU A 17 2.67 -24.78 17.87
CA GLU A 17 2.21 -24.02 16.71
C GLU A 17 2.60 -22.54 16.80
N TYR A 18 2.46 -21.92 17.99
CA TYR A 18 2.93 -20.53 18.19
C TYR A 18 4.43 -20.40 18.03
N LYS A 19 5.24 -21.38 18.46
CA LYS A 19 6.69 -21.38 18.19
C LYS A 19 6.99 -21.47 16.69
N GLY A 20 6.23 -22.27 15.96
CA GLY A 20 6.30 -22.36 14.50
C GLY A 20 5.94 -21.03 13.81
N LEU A 21 4.84 -20.42 14.25
CA LEU A 21 4.40 -19.10 13.75
C LEU A 21 5.44 -18.02 14.04
N ALA A 22 6.04 -18.01 15.22
CA ALA A 22 7.11 -17.06 15.55
C ALA A 22 8.31 -17.19 14.60
N LYS A 23 8.75 -18.41 14.31
CA LYS A 23 9.82 -18.67 13.32
C LYS A 23 9.44 -18.22 11.91
N PHE A 24 8.19 -18.41 11.52
CA PHE A 24 7.69 -17.93 10.23
C PHE A 24 7.75 -16.41 10.14
N ILE A 25 7.28 -15.71 11.18
CA ILE A 25 7.34 -14.23 11.21
C ILE A 25 8.80 -13.73 11.22
N GLU A 26 9.68 -14.40 11.99
CA GLU A 26 11.12 -14.10 11.98
C GLU A 26 11.74 -14.28 10.59
N PHE A 27 11.41 -15.38 9.91
CA PHE A 27 11.85 -15.63 8.53
C PHE A 27 11.33 -14.55 7.56
N MET A 28 10.04 -14.20 7.63
CA MET A 28 9.46 -13.15 6.79
C MET A 28 10.05 -11.78 7.05
N GLY A 29 10.48 -11.51 8.28
CA GLY A 29 11.15 -10.26 8.67
C GLY A 29 12.67 -10.27 8.47
N SER A 30 13.27 -11.35 7.93
CA SER A 30 14.69 -11.35 7.59
C SER A 30 14.99 -10.35 6.47
N PRO A 31 16.19 -9.75 6.45
CA PRO A 31 16.56 -8.76 5.41
C PRO A 31 16.37 -9.29 3.99
N GLU A 32 16.72 -10.54 3.76
CA GLU A 32 16.65 -11.19 2.45
C GLU A 32 15.21 -11.40 2.00
N MET A 33 14.32 -11.85 2.90
CA MET A 33 12.92 -12.07 2.59
C MET A 33 12.15 -10.76 2.43
N ASP A 34 12.42 -9.77 3.26
CA ASP A 34 11.83 -8.45 3.13
C ASP A 34 12.19 -7.81 1.79
N LEU A 35 13.47 -7.84 1.41
CA LEU A 35 13.91 -7.36 0.10
C LEU A 35 13.35 -8.18 -1.06
N TYR A 36 13.28 -9.50 -0.93
CA TYR A 36 12.66 -10.36 -1.93
C TYR A 36 11.19 -9.99 -2.15
N TYR A 37 10.44 -9.84 -1.06
CA TYR A 37 9.03 -9.46 -1.10
C TYR A 37 8.84 -8.06 -1.70
N HIS A 38 9.66 -7.11 -1.29
CA HIS A 38 9.71 -5.76 -1.84
C HIS A 38 9.89 -5.77 -3.37
N ASN A 39 10.87 -6.53 -3.86
CA ASN A 39 11.17 -6.65 -5.29
C ASN A 39 10.03 -7.31 -6.07
N MET A 40 9.44 -8.37 -5.53
CA MET A 40 8.44 -9.17 -6.25
C MET A 40 7.06 -8.53 -6.29
N THR A 41 6.73 -7.72 -5.30
CA THR A 41 5.37 -7.19 -5.13
C THR A 41 5.26 -5.68 -5.32
N GLY A 42 6.38 -4.96 -5.23
CA GLY A 42 6.39 -3.50 -5.19
C GLY A 42 5.93 -2.90 -3.86
N TYR A 43 5.61 -3.72 -2.85
CA TYR A 43 5.37 -3.22 -1.49
C TYR A 43 6.66 -2.64 -0.89
N ALA A 44 6.56 -1.65 -0.01
CA ALA A 44 7.72 -1.09 0.66
C ALA A 44 8.44 -2.15 1.51
N ALA A 45 9.77 -2.12 1.55
CA ALA A 45 10.52 -2.84 2.56
C ALA A 45 10.14 -2.31 3.95
N VAL A 46 9.87 -3.19 4.89
CA VAL A 46 9.31 -2.85 6.20
C VAL A 46 10.30 -3.02 7.35
N THR A 47 11.44 -3.63 7.08
CA THR A 47 12.51 -3.82 8.08
C THR A 47 13.72 -2.93 7.77
N LYS A 48 14.40 -2.48 8.83
CA LYS A 48 15.66 -1.74 8.67
C LYS A 48 16.71 -2.57 7.92
N GLY A 49 16.80 -3.87 8.23
CA GLY A 49 17.75 -4.78 7.58
C GLY A 49 17.45 -4.96 6.09
N GLY A 50 16.19 -5.05 5.67
CA GLY A 50 15.81 -5.13 4.26
C GLY A 50 16.16 -3.85 3.49
N ILE A 51 15.95 -2.69 4.10
CA ILE A 51 16.32 -1.39 3.52
C ILE A 51 17.86 -1.27 3.39
N GLU A 52 18.60 -1.61 4.44
CA GLU A 52 20.06 -1.57 4.44
C GLU A 52 20.66 -2.55 3.42
N LEU A 53 20.06 -3.75 3.29
CA LEU A 53 20.49 -4.72 2.27
C LEU A 53 20.22 -4.18 0.86
N ALA A 54 19.06 -3.60 0.61
CA ALA A 54 18.70 -3.00 -0.68
C ALA A 54 19.69 -1.89 -1.09
N GLU A 55 20.11 -1.07 -0.13
CA GLU A 55 21.12 -0.03 -0.35
C GLU A 55 22.51 -0.63 -0.62
N THR A 56 22.92 -1.61 0.17
CA THR A 56 24.22 -2.27 0.06
C THR A 56 24.43 -2.91 -1.31
N ILE A 57 23.41 -3.54 -1.87
CA ILE A 57 23.48 -4.17 -3.20
C ILE A 57 23.14 -3.22 -4.36
N ASN A 58 22.94 -1.95 -4.09
CA ASN A 58 22.53 -0.93 -5.06
C ASN A 58 21.19 -1.23 -5.76
N PHE A 59 20.28 -1.92 -5.09
CA PHE A 59 18.97 -2.29 -5.64
C PHE A 59 18.21 -1.09 -6.18
N TYR A 60 18.16 -0.01 -5.42
CA TYR A 60 17.42 1.22 -5.78
C TYR A 60 18.01 1.98 -6.98
N ARG A 61 19.28 1.74 -7.29
CA ARG A 61 19.90 2.29 -8.52
C ARG A 61 19.36 1.58 -9.77
N ALA A 62 19.09 0.28 -9.67
CA ALA A 62 18.48 -0.51 -10.75
C ALA A 62 16.96 -0.33 -10.81
N SER A 63 16.34 -0.02 -9.68
CA SER A 63 14.87 0.06 -9.54
C SER A 63 14.45 1.32 -8.78
N PRO A 64 14.59 2.51 -9.37
CA PRO A 64 14.35 3.79 -8.68
C PRO A 64 12.90 3.98 -8.21
N TYR A 65 11.93 3.33 -8.87
CA TYR A 65 10.52 3.39 -8.46
C TYR A 65 10.26 2.78 -7.08
N HIS A 66 10.99 1.73 -6.73
CA HIS A 66 10.90 1.11 -5.40
C HIS A 66 11.40 2.06 -4.31
N LYS A 67 12.42 2.86 -4.60
CA LYS A 67 12.93 3.86 -3.65
C LYS A 67 11.89 4.95 -3.34
N ALA A 68 11.13 5.39 -4.35
CA ALA A 68 10.14 6.45 -4.18
C ALA A 68 9.09 6.13 -3.10
N VAL A 69 8.73 4.85 -2.95
CA VAL A 69 7.80 4.40 -1.89
C VAL A 69 8.41 4.60 -0.51
N GLY A 70 9.65 4.17 -0.31
CA GLY A 70 10.37 4.33 0.96
C GLY A 70 10.61 5.81 1.30
N ASP A 71 11.00 6.60 0.32
CA ASP A 71 11.22 8.05 0.49
C ASP A 71 9.93 8.76 0.91
N GLN A 72 8.78 8.41 0.31
CA GLN A 72 7.48 8.98 0.69
C GLN A 72 7.04 8.59 2.10
N LEU A 73 7.32 7.36 2.53
CA LEU A 73 7.02 6.91 3.89
C LEU A 73 7.89 7.60 4.95
N GLY A 74 9.11 7.98 4.58
CA GLY A 74 10.05 8.72 5.43
C GLY A 74 9.79 10.22 5.53
N LEU A 75 8.89 10.78 4.71
CA LEU A 75 8.55 12.19 4.78
C LEU A 75 7.80 12.51 6.10
N GLU A 76 8.45 13.29 6.95
CA GLU A 76 7.79 13.91 8.09
C GLU A 76 6.80 14.97 7.59
N GLY A 77 5.59 15.00 8.14
CA GLY A 77 4.72 16.13 7.86
C GLY A 77 3.24 15.87 7.66
N SER A 78 2.74 14.67 7.88
CA SER A 78 1.28 14.52 7.99
C SER A 78 0.82 15.01 9.36
N THR A 79 0.20 16.18 9.39
CA THR A 79 -0.47 16.71 10.58
C THR A 79 -1.76 15.99 10.94
N ILE A 80 -2.19 15.05 10.10
CA ILE A 80 -3.42 14.27 10.26
C ILE A 80 -3.07 12.81 10.51
N PRO A 81 -3.00 12.37 11.79
CA PRO A 81 -2.78 10.96 12.11
C PRO A 81 -3.90 10.08 11.51
N GLY A 82 -3.52 9.00 10.84
CA GLY A 82 -4.46 8.05 10.25
C GLY A 82 -5.15 8.50 8.95
N GLY A 83 -4.74 9.64 8.38
CA GLY A 83 -5.19 10.07 7.06
C GLY A 83 -6.55 10.76 7.02
N TYR A 84 -6.96 11.16 5.83
CA TYR A 84 -8.27 11.75 5.60
C TYR A 84 -9.36 10.68 5.64
N ARG A 85 -10.49 11.02 6.28
CA ARG A 85 -11.68 10.20 6.28
C ARG A 85 -12.71 10.82 5.34
N ALA A 86 -13.19 10.05 4.37
CA ALA A 86 -14.24 10.45 3.46
C ALA A 86 -15.41 9.46 3.53
N GLY A 87 -16.62 9.98 3.44
CA GLY A 87 -17.81 9.13 3.32
C GLY A 87 -17.81 8.34 2.03
N ASN A 88 -18.35 7.12 2.06
CA ASN A 88 -18.38 6.20 0.91
C ASN A 88 -16.99 5.93 0.31
N TRP A 89 -15.93 5.97 1.13
CA TRP A 89 -14.56 5.80 0.65
C TRP A 89 -14.32 4.49 -0.10
N PRO A 90 -14.83 3.33 0.33
CA PRO A 90 -14.69 2.10 -0.45
C PRO A 90 -15.24 2.23 -1.87
N GLN A 91 -16.42 2.81 -2.03
CA GLN A 91 -17.05 3.01 -3.34
C GLN A 91 -16.29 4.04 -4.20
N ILE A 92 -15.72 5.06 -3.58
CA ILE A 92 -14.85 6.03 -4.29
C ILE A 92 -13.61 5.33 -4.82
N ARG A 93 -13.01 4.41 -4.05
CA ARG A 93 -11.86 3.61 -4.51
C ARG A 93 -12.21 2.76 -5.74
N GLU A 94 -13.39 2.15 -5.78
CA GLU A 94 -13.84 1.40 -6.96
C GLU A 94 -13.91 2.32 -8.20
N VAL A 95 -14.52 3.51 -8.06
CA VAL A 95 -14.54 4.50 -9.15
C VAL A 95 -13.13 4.85 -9.63
N ILE A 96 -12.17 4.96 -8.71
CA ILE A 96 -10.76 5.22 -9.09
C ILE A 96 -10.21 4.04 -9.91
N TYR A 97 -10.34 2.81 -9.42
CA TYR A 97 -9.80 1.63 -10.09
C TYR A 97 -10.42 1.41 -11.48
N GLU A 98 -11.74 1.54 -11.60
CA GLU A 98 -12.47 1.43 -12.86
C GLU A 98 -12.03 2.44 -13.95
N ASN A 99 -11.38 3.53 -13.56
CA ASN A 99 -10.87 4.54 -14.49
C ASN A 99 -9.35 4.47 -14.68
N VAL A 100 -8.60 4.02 -13.68
CA VAL A 100 -7.14 3.88 -13.79
C VAL A 100 -6.76 2.75 -14.74
N GLU A 101 -7.44 1.61 -14.66
CA GLU A 101 -7.14 0.46 -15.52
C GLU A 101 -7.29 0.78 -17.01
N PRO A 102 -8.42 1.29 -17.52
CA PRO A 102 -8.56 1.68 -18.92
C PRO A 102 -7.59 2.79 -19.34
N MET A 103 -7.26 3.70 -18.43
CA MET A 103 -6.27 4.75 -18.69
C MET A 103 -4.88 4.15 -18.91
N LEU A 104 -4.46 3.19 -18.09
CA LEU A 104 -3.16 2.52 -18.22
C LEU A 104 -3.09 1.65 -19.48
N ASN A 105 -4.22 1.08 -19.90
CA ASN A 105 -4.33 0.32 -21.14
C ASN A 105 -4.39 1.20 -22.40
N GLY A 106 -4.54 2.53 -22.23
CA GLY A 106 -4.67 3.46 -23.35
C GLY A 106 -6.07 3.56 -23.96
N ASP A 107 -7.08 2.97 -23.33
CA ASP A 107 -8.47 3.00 -23.80
C ASP A 107 -9.14 4.37 -23.61
N ILE A 108 -8.71 5.11 -22.60
CA ILE A 108 -9.16 6.48 -22.32
C ILE A 108 -7.97 7.39 -22.00
N THR A 109 -8.13 8.70 -22.22
CA THR A 109 -7.08 9.67 -21.88
C THR A 109 -7.03 9.92 -20.38
N VAL A 110 -5.90 10.45 -19.89
CA VAL A 110 -5.71 10.86 -18.50
C VAL A 110 -6.78 11.86 -18.06
N GLU A 111 -7.06 12.88 -18.91
CA GLU A 111 -8.07 13.91 -18.62
C GLU A 111 -9.47 13.31 -18.50
N LYS A 112 -9.78 12.31 -19.34
CA LYS A 112 -11.06 11.61 -19.29
C LYS A 112 -11.18 10.80 -18.01
N ALA A 113 -10.13 10.06 -17.62
CA ALA A 113 -10.08 9.30 -16.37
C ALA A 113 -10.28 10.22 -15.16
N LEU A 114 -9.53 11.30 -15.06
CA LEU A 114 -9.64 12.29 -13.98
C LEU A 114 -11.05 12.89 -13.89
N SER A 115 -11.63 13.28 -15.03
CA SER A 115 -13.01 13.83 -15.07
C SER A 115 -14.06 12.81 -14.59
N ASN A 116 -13.90 11.55 -14.96
CA ASN A 116 -14.81 10.49 -14.52
C ASN A 116 -14.68 10.23 -13.01
N MET A 117 -13.45 10.15 -12.50
CA MET A 117 -13.16 9.94 -11.07
C MET A 117 -13.73 11.08 -10.23
N ASP A 118 -13.52 12.34 -10.64
CA ASP A 118 -14.06 13.51 -9.94
C ASP A 118 -15.58 13.49 -9.87
N LYS A 119 -16.26 13.25 -10.99
CA LYS A 119 -17.73 13.18 -11.05
C LYS A 119 -18.29 12.02 -10.20
N GLY A 120 -17.64 10.86 -10.27
CA GLY A 120 -18.05 9.68 -9.49
C GLY A 120 -17.88 9.92 -8.00
N ALA A 121 -16.74 10.44 -7.58
CA ALA A 121 -16.46 10.77 -6.18
C ALA A 121 -17.44 11.84 -5.65
N ALA A 122 -17.65 12.92 -6.40
CA ALA A 122 -18.58 13.99 -6.02
C ALA A 122 -20.01 13.46 -5.85
N LYS A 123 -20.48 12.55 -6.72
CA LYS A 123 -21.78 11.91 -6.59
C LYS A 123 -21.91 11.11 -5.28
N LEU A 124 -20.89 10.30 -4.98
CA LEU A 124 -20.88 9.45 -3.78
C LEU A 124 -20.80 10.28 -2.49
N LEU A 125 -20.02 11.35 -2.48
CA LEU A 125 -19.95 12.28 -1.35
C LEU A 125 -21.29 13.00 -1.12
N LYS A 126 -21.96 13.43 -2.19
CA LYS A 126 -23.30 14.03 -2.09
C LYS A 126 -24.35 13.03 -1.55
N GLN A 127 -24.23 11.76 -1.90
CA GLN A 127 -25.10 10.71 -1.34
C GLN A 127 -24.83 10.52 0.15
N PHE A 128 -23.57 10.45 0.55
CA PHE A 128 -23.19 10.33 1.96
C PHE A 128 -23.66 11.53 2.79
N ALA A 129 -23.53 12.75 2.28
CA ALA A 129 -23.97 13.96 2.96
C ALA A 129 -25.46 13.99 3.28
N LYS A 130 -26.30 13.19 2.57
CA LYS A 130 -27.74 13.06 2.87
C LYS A 130 -28.04 12.08 4.02
N THR A 131 -27.04 11.37 4.50
CA THR A 131 -27.17 10.39 5.60
C THR A 131 -26.72 10.97 6.94
N LEU A 132 -26.19 12.19 6.95
CA LEU A 132 -25.79 12.94 8.13
C LEU A 132 -26.94 13.81 8.65
#